data_c72f4aca3019e8c675e309b41ee3db90
#
_entry.id   c72f4aca3019e8c675e309b41ee3db90
#
_cell.length_a   1.000
_cell.length_b   1.000
_cell.length_c   1.000
_cell.angle_alpha   90.00
_cell.angle_beta   90.00
_cell.angle_gamma   90.00
#
_symmetry.space_group_name_H-M   'P 1'
#
loop_
_entity.id
_entity.type
_entity.pdbx_description
1 polymer ?
#
loop_
_entity_poly.entity_id
_entity_poly.type
_entity_poly.pdbx_seq_one_letter_code
_entity_poly.pdbx_strand_id
1 'polypeptide(L)'
;GSLEVVKKYQARAAAEGVDPLGYYMPVWAYAYLQVLGDAITATGTLDDAKLADYIRKTTFKTVVGDVAFGPEGEWVQERMLAAQFQNVKGNSIDQFRELDTYVVLDPPQYKAGDIIYPYEKARQ
;
A
#
# COMPACT_ATOMS: atom_id res chain seq x y z
N GLY A 1 -8.91 -1.58 8.51
CA GLY A 1 -8.05 -0.75 7.63
C GLY A 1 -6.75 -1.46 7.27
N SER A 2 -5.86 -0.75 6.59
CA SER A 2 -4.57 -1.30 6.08
C SER A 2 -3.75 -2.00 7.16
N LEU A 3 -3.64 -1.40 8.34
CA LEU A 3 -2.90 -1.98 9.46
C LEU A 3 -3.46 -3.33 9.92
N GLU A 4 -4.78 -3.51 9.88
CA GLU A 4 -5.41 -4.77 10.24
C GLU A 4 -5.06 -5.88 9.24
N VAL A 5 -5.06 -5.56 7.95
CA VAL A 5 -4.65 -6.48 6.87
C VAL A 5 -3.18 -6.89 7.06
N VAL A 6 -2.30 -5.92 7.32
CA VAL A 6 -0.88 -6.17 7.60
C VAL A 6 -0.69 -7.10 8.79
N LYS A 7 -1.38 -6.84 9.92
CA LYS A 7 -1.30 -7.70 11.11
C LYS A 7 -1.79 -9.13 10.85
N LYS A 8 -2.89 -9.28 10.12
CA LYS A 8 -3.42 -10.61 9.72
C LYS A 8 -2.44 -11.36 8.82
N TYR A 9 -1.82 -10.66 7.87
CA TYR A 9 -0.79 -11.23 7.02
C TYR A 9 0.40 -11.72 7.83
N GLN A 10 0.97 -10.85 8.67
CA GLN A 10 2.15 -11.20 9.49
C GLN A 10 1.89 -12.35 10.45
N ALA A 11 0.69 -12.43 11.04
CA ALA A 11 0.33 -13.53 11.94
C ALA A 11 0.31 -14.91 11.24
N ARG A 12 0.10 -14.95 9.92
CA ARG A 12 0.06 -16.17 9.12
C ARG A 12 1.35 -16.45 8.38
N ALA A 13 2.18 -15.45 8.17
CA ALA A 13 3.35 -15.51 7.29
C ALA A 13 4.28 -16.69 7.58
N ALA A 14 4.58 -16.95 8.85
CA ALA A 14 5.46 -18.07 9.25
C ALA A 14 4.85 -19.45 8.92
N ALA A 15 3.54 -19.61 9.13
CA ALA A 15 2.84 -20.89 8.85
C ALA A 15 2.73 -21.15 7.34
N GLU A 16 2.61 -20.09 6.55
CA GLU A 16 2.51 -20.16 5.08
C GLU A 16 3.90 -20.19 4.39
N GLY A 17 4.98 -20.08 5.15
CA GLY A 17 6.35 -20.06 4.61
C GLY A 17 6.68 -18.82 3.77
N VAL A 18 6.03 -17.69 4.05
CA VAL A 18 6.24 -16.43 3.34
C VAL A 18 6.93 -15.37 4.22
N ASP A 19 7.58 -14.41 3.57
CA ASP A 19 8.27 -13.32 4.26
C ASP A 19 7.28 -12.44 5.05
N PRO A 20 7.43 -12.28 6.38
CA PRO A 20 6.56 -11.43 7.19
C PRO A 20 6.62 -9.94 6.81
N LEU A 21 7.66 -9.49 6.11
CA LEU A 21 7.77 -8.14 5.54
C LEU A 21 7.19 -8.02 4.12
N GLY A 22 6.79 -9.15 3.52
CA GLY A 22 6.22 -9.20 2.18
C GLY A 22 4.79 -8.63 2.05
N TYR A 23 4.25 -8.00 3.08
CA TYR A 23 2.86 -7.52 3.15
C TYR A 23 2.52 -6.39 2.15
N TYR A 24 3.50 -5.76 1.54
CA TYR A 24 3.27 -4.70 0.56
C TYR A 24 2.53 -5.18 -0.69
N MET A 25 2.77 -6.40 -1.15
CA MET A 25 2.05 -6.99 -2.30
C MET A 25 0.63 -7.46 -1.95
N PRO A 26 0.41 -8.24 -0.87
CA PRO A 26 -0.93 -8.70 -0.48
C PRO A 26 -1.92 -7.58 -0.20
N VAL A 27 -1.50 -6.43 0.30
CA VAL A 27 -2.39 -5.28 0.52
C VAL A 27 -2.96 -4.75 -0.80
N TRP A 28 -2.15 -4.69 -1.86
CA TRP A 28 -2.58 -4.32 -3.20
C TRP A 28 -3.52 -5.37 -3.82
N ALA A 29 -3.19 -6.66 -3.67
CA ALA A 29 -4.04 -7.75 -4.14
C ALA A 29 -5.43 -7.72 -3.45
N TYR A 30 -5.47 -7.42 -2.16
CA TYR A 30 -6.71 -7.26 -1.42
C TYR A 30 -7.52 -6.07 -1.94
N ALA A 31 -6.89 -4.91 -2.15
CA ALA A 31 -7.54 -3.72 -2.71
C ALA A 31 -8.10 -3.99 -4.12
N TYR A 32 -7.38 -4.73 -4.96
CA TYR A 32 -7.85 -5.16 -6.27
C TYR A 32 -9.14 -5.98 -6.18
N LEU A 33 -9.22 -6.93 -5.24
CA LEU A 33 -10.42 -7.73 -5.03
C LEU A 33 -11.59 -6.90 -4.46
N GLN A 34 -11.32 -5.86 -3.66
CA GLN A 34 -12.35 -4.92 -3.22
C GLN A 34 -12.95 -4.18 -4.41
N VAL A 35 -12.11 -3.60 -5.30
CA VAL A 35 -12.57 -2.90 -6.50
C VAL A 35 -13.45 -3.81 -7.35
N LEU A 36 -13.00 -5.05 -7.62
CA LEU A 36 -13.75 -6.01 -8.42
C LEU A 36 -15.07 -6.40 -7.75
N GLY A 37 -15.04 -6.71 -6.47
CA GLY A 37 -16.23 -7.10 -5.70
C GLY A 37 -17.28 -5.99 -5.64
N ASP A 38 -16.86 -4.77 -5.41
CA ASP A 38 -17.73 -3.59 -5.39
C ASP A 38 -18.35 -3.33 -6.78
N ALA A 39 -17.54 -3.46 -7.83
CA ALA A 39 -18.02 -3.29 -9.22
C ALA A 39 -19.06 -4.36 -9.59
N ILE A 40 -18.81 -5.63 -9.26
CA ILE A 40 -19.78 -6.73 -9.49
C ILE A 40 -21.07 -6.48 -8.71
N THR A 41 -20.96 -6.08 -7.46
CA THR A 41 -22.10 -5.81 -6.61
C THR A 41 -22.96 -4.67 -7.15
N ALA A 42 -22.31 -3.59 -7.59
CA ALA A 42 -23.00 -2.42 -8.10
C ALA A 42 -23.65 -2.63 -9.48
N THR A 43 -22.99 -3.41 -10.35
CA THR A 43 -23.46 -3.64 -11.73
C THR A 43 -24.36 -4.85 -11.86
N GLY A 44 -24.31 -5.79 -10.91
CA GLY A 44 -25.05 -7.05 -10.94
C GLY A 44 -24.65 -7.98 -12.09
N THR A 45 -23.44 -7.85 -12.64
CA THR A 45 -22.99 -8.59 -13.82
C THR A 45 -21.52 -9.02 -13.71
N LEU A 46 -21.14 -10.04 -14.49
CA LEU A 46 -19.76 -10.47 -14.72
C LEU A 46 -19.28 -10.11 -16.14
N ASP A 47 -20.02 -9.27 -16.85
CA ASP A 47 -19.64 -8.80 -18.19
C ASP A 47 -18.45 -7.82 -18.07
N ASP A 48 -17.31 -8.19 -18.67
CA ASP A 48 -16.05 -7.46 -18.54
C ASP A 48 -16.15 -6.00 -19.03
N ALA A 49 -16.89 -5.76 -20.11
CA ALA A 49 -17.04 -4.42 -20.67
C ALA A 49 -17.83 -3.50 -19.72
N LYS A 50 -18.91 -4.03 -19.13
CA LYS A 50 -19.73 -3.30 -18.17
C LYS A 50 -18.98 -3.04 -16.87
N LEU A 51 -18.20 -4.02 -16.38
CA LEU A 51 -17.35 -3.86 -15.20
C LEU A 51 -16.28 -2.81 -15.46
N ALA A 52 -15.59 -2.87 -16.59
CA ALA A 52 -14.56 -1.89 -16.96
C ALA A 52 -15.13 -0.47 -17.08
N ASP A 53 -16.30 -0.31 -17.68
CA ASP A 53 -16.98 0.97 -17.78
C ASP A 53 -17.36 1.55 -16.41
N TYR A 54 -17.85 0.71 -15.50
CA TYR A 54 -18.18 1.11 -14.14
C TYR A 54 -16.92 1.51 -13.35
N ILE A 55 -15.86 0.69 -13.44
CA ILE A 55 -14.59 0.91 -12.74
C ILE A 55 -13.95 2.24 -13.17
N ARG A 56 -13.95 2.57 -14.46
CA ARG A 56 -13.41 3.85 -14.97
C ARG A 56 -14.14 5.10 -14.48
N LYS A 57 -15.38 4.96 -14.04
CA LYS A 57 -16.25 6.08 -13.64
C LYS A 57 -16.42 6.21 -12.13
N THR A 58 -15.82 5.30 -11.35
CA THR A 58 -16.07 5.17 -9.93
C THR A 58 -14.82 5.35 -9.11
N THR A 59 -14.93 6.07 -7.98
CA THR A 59 -13.90 6.08 -6.94
C THR A 59 -14.23 5.05 -5.89
N PHE A 60 -13.33 4.10 -5.65
CA PHE A 60 -13.49 2.99 -4.71
C PHE A 60 -12.81 3.30 -3.38
N LYS A 61 -13.47 2.96 -2.27
CA LYS A 61 -12.90 3.00 -0.91
C LYS A 61 -12.22 1.66 -0.62
N THR A 62 -10.91 1.64 -0.59
CA THR A 62 -10.15 0.40 -0.40
C THR A 62 -9.24 0.45 0.83
N VAL A 63 -8.60 -0.67 1.15
CA VAL A 63 -7.60 -0.74 2.23
C VAL A 63 -6.36 0.10 1.95
N VAL A 64 -6.11 0.47 0.70
CA VAL A 64 -5.02 1.38 0.31
C VAL A 64 -5.51 2.83 0.13
N GLY A 65 -6.74 3.11 0.54
CA GLY A 65 -7.40 4.42 0.40
C GLY A 65 -8.26 4.50 -0.86
N ASP A 66 -8.54 5.73 -1.31
CA ASP A 66 -9.38 5.96 -2.47
C ASP A 66 -8.62 5.57 -3.75
N VAL A 67 -9.28 4.76 -4.60
CA VAL A 67 -8.76 4.31 -5.88
C VAL A 67 -9.70 4.74 -6.99
N ALA A 68 -9.19 5.44 -7.99
CA ALA A 68 -9.89 5.83 -9.20
C ALA A 68 -8.97 5.68 -10.41
N PHE A 69 -9.54 5.39 -11.58
CA PHE A 69 -8.80 5.13 -12.79
C PHE A 69 -9.08 6.19 -13.85
N GLY A 70 -8.06 6.59 -14.57
CA GLY A 70 -8.12 7.50 -15.70
C GLY A 70 -8.49 6.80 -17.02
N PRO A 71 -8.50 7.57 -18.12
CA PRO A 71 -8.94 7.06 -19.41
C PRO A 71 -8.09 5.92 -19.96
N GLU A 72 -6.81 5.87 -19.64
CA GLU A 72 -5.88 4.80 -20.04
C GLU A 72 -5.87 3.62 -19.05
N GLY A 73 -6.66 3.68 -17.97
CA GLY A 73 -6.69 2.68 -16.91
C GLY A 73 -5.62 2.89 -15.84
N GLU A 74 -4.92 4.01 -15.91
CA GLU A 74 -3.93 4.43 -14.92
C GLU A 74 -4.59 4.87 -13.61
N TRP A 75 -3.85 4.81 -12.52
CA TRP A 75 -4.31 5.37 -11.26
C TRP A 75 -4.17 6.90 -11.28
N VAL A 76 -5.29 7.63 -11.07
CA VAL A 76 -5.32 9.10 -11.19
C VAL A 76 -4.57 9.84 -10.08
N GLN A 77 -4.28 9.19 -8.96
CA GLN A 77 -3.47 9.76 -7.88
C GLN A 77 -2.15 9.03 -7.79
N GLU A 78 -1.07 9.70 -8.13
CA GLU A 78 0.26 9.20 -7.81
C GLU A 78 0.41 8.98 -6.30
N ARG A 79 0.91 7.78 -5.92
CA ARG A 79 1.17 7.40 -4.53
C ARG A 79 2.56 6.78 -4.37
N MET A 80 3.48 7.19 -5.22
CA MET A 80 4.88 6.87 -5.01
C MET A 80 5.40 7.63 -3.79
N LEU A 81 6.09 6.92 -2.91
CA LEU A 81 6.75 7.51 -1.76
C LEU A 81 8.26 7.38 -1.94
N ALA A 82 8.98 8.49 -1.78
CA ALA A 82 10.41 8.42 -1.56
C ALA A 82 10.64 8.30 -0.05
N ALA A 83 11.37 7.28 0.38
CA ALA A 83 11.65 7.04 1.78
C ALA A 83 13.11 6.68 2.03
N GLN A 84 13.58 6.90 3.24
CA GLN A 84 14.91 6.51 3.70
C GLN A 84 14.79 5.71 4.99
N PHE A 85 15.54 4.62 5.08
CA PHE A 85 15.73 3.95 6.37
C PHE A 85 16.70 4.75 7.23
N GLN A 86 16.24 5.13 8.45
CA GLN A 86 17.01 5.89 9.43
C GLN A 86 16.92 5.19 10.79
N ASN A 87 17.87 5.40 11.65
CA ASN A 87 17.87 4.89 13.04
C ASN A 87 17.62 3.37 13.18
N VAL A 88 17.97 2.57 12.16
CA VAL A 88 17.77 1.12 12.19
C VAL A 88 18.66 0.45 13.23
N LYS A 89 18.04 -0.26 14.19
CA LYS A 89 18.74 -0.92 15.31
C LYS A 89 18.40 -2.41 15.37
N GLY A 90 19.45 -3.24 15.33
CA GLY A 90 19.27 -4.69 15.41
C GLY A 90 18.42 -5.27 14.28
N ASN A 91 17.68 -6.36 14.56
CA ASN A 91 16.99 -7.17 13.55
C ASN A 91 15.47 -7.26 13.77
N SER A 92 14.89 -6.44 14.66
CA SER A 92 13.44 -6.44 14.87
C SER A 92 12.71 -5.86 13.66
N ILE A 93 11.76 -6.62 13.10
CA ILE A 93 10.91 -6.14 11.99
C ILE A 93 9.88 -5.09 12.42
N ASP A 94 9.54 -5.06 13.70
CA ASP A 94 8.53 -4.13 14.22
C ASP A 94 9.01 -2.67 14.16
N GLN A 95 10.33 -2.41 14.22
CA GLN A 95 10.90 -1.08 14.08
C GLN A 95 10.53 -0.40 12.73
N PHE A 96 10.29 -1.18 11.67
CA PHE A 96 9.91 -0.62 10.35
C PHE A 96 8.46 -0.15 10.26
N ARG A 97 7.71 -0.22 11.35
CA ARG A 97 6.38 0.39 11.47
C ARG A 97 6.44 1.80 12.06
N GLU A 98 7.60 2.17 12.59
CA GLU A 98 7.80 3.48 13.20
C GLU A 98 8.27 4.49 12.14
N LEU A 99 7.73 5.70 12.21
CA LEU A 99 8.01 6.76 11.23
C LEU A 99 9.43 7.32 11.32
N ASP A 100 10.14 7.09 12.41
CA ASP A 100 11.53 7.48 12.59
C ASP A 100 12.53 6.46 12.02
N THR A 101 12.06 5.26 11.70
CA THR A 101 12.87 4.22 11.06
C THR A 101 12.62 4.11 9.58
N TYR A 102 11.36 4.16 9.14
CA TYR A 102 10.96 4.25 7.73
C TYR A 102 10.47 5.66 7.44
N VAL A 103 11.41 6.56 7.19
CA VAL A 103 11.13 7.99 7.07
C VAL A 103 10.72 8.32 5.66
N VAL A 104 9.47 8.76 5.49
CA VAL A 104 8.97 9.27 4.22
C VAL A 104 9.51 10.68 4.00
N LEU A 105 10.14 10.90 2.85
CA LEU A 105 10.79 12.16 2.47
C LEU A 105 9.92 12.98 1.52
N ASP A 106 9.16 12.29 0.65
CA ASP A 106 8.31 12.87 -0.39
C ASP A 106 7.13 11.92 -0.69
N PRO A 107 5.95 12.40 -1.04
CA PRO A 107 5.52 13.79 -1.24
C PRO A 107 5.25 14.54 0.08
N PRO A 108 5.14 15.88 0.05
CA PRO A 108 5.05 16.72 1.24
C PRO A 108 3.92 16.35 2.22
N GLN A 109 2.76 15.90 1.71
CA GLN A 109 1.61 15.51 2.53
C GLN A 109 1.85 14.27 3.41
N TYR A 110 2.87 13.47 3.10
CA TYR A 110 3.25 12.27 3.85
C TYR A 110 4.65 12.38 4.47
N LYS A 111 5.32 13.51 4.27
CA LYS A 111 6.69 13.72 4.75
C LYS A 111 6.77 13.58 6.26
N ALA A 112 7.66 12.68 6.70
CA ALA A 112 7.90 12.38 8.12
C ALA A 112 9.27 12.89 8.61
N GLY A 113 10.18 13.24 7.70
CA GLY A 113 11.51 13.77 8.06
C GLY A 113 12.30 14.22 6.85
N ASP A 114 13.57 14.51 7.05
CA ASP A 114 14.49 14.97 6.02
C ASP A 114 15.51 13.89 5.65
N ILE A 115 16.05 13.99 4.44
CA ILE A 115 17.12 13.10 4.00
C ILE A 115 18.37 13.32 4.83
N ILE A 116 18.98 12.25 5.29
CA ILE A 116 20.29 12.26 5.95
C ILE A 116 21.34 11.85 4.93
N TYR A 117 22.30 12.73 4.70
CA TYR A 117 23.39 12.51 3.76
C TYR A 117 24.77 12.83 4.41
N PRO A 118 25.79 12.03 4.19
CA PRO A 118 25.77 10.74 3.49
C PRO A 118 25.03 9.67 4.29
N TYR A 119 24.61 8.58 3.62
CA TYR A 119 23.72 7.55 4.20
C TYR A 119 24.28 6.88 5.46
N GLU A 120 25.60 6.80 5.58
CA GLU A 120 26.26 6.25 6.77
C GLU A 120 25.85 6.96 8.07
N LYS A 121 25.47 8.23 7.99
CA LYS A 121 24.96 9.00 9.14
C LYS A 121 23.52 8.65 9.49
N ALA A 122 22.75 8.10 8.57
CA ALA A 122 21.38 7.67 8.80
C ALA A 122 21.28 6.35 9.60
N ARG A 123 22.40 5.62 9.73
CA ARG A 123 22.48 4.32 10.41
C ARG A 123 22.88 4.43 11.90
N GLN A 124 23.03 5.64 12.41
CA GLN A 124 23.49 5.88 13.79
C GLN A 124 22.32 5.96 14.77
#